data_121b517b3dc4b1a40909a05e6b8b13ed
#
_entry.id   121b517b3dc4b1a40909a05e6b8b13ed
#
_cell.length_a   1.000
_cell.length_b   1.000
_cell.length_c   1.000
_cell.angle_alpha   90.00
_cell.angle_beta   90.00
_cell.angle_gamma   90.00
#
_symmetry.space_group_name_H-M   'P 1'
#
loop_
_entity.id
_entity.type
_entity.pdbx_description
1 polymer ?
#
loop_
_entity_poly.entity_id
_entity_poly.type
_entity_poly.pdbx_seq_one_letter_code
_entity_poly.pdbx_strand_id
1 'polypeptide(L)'
;MASLPTIKRVQRSDLGGNIPIWIDSLLSPLNQFIEEVYSAFNRNLTIPENIKGQIKVINFRTDANYSSKIFTEINYLNTLGRKTQVLIVGQVLNITEPKKKHDATTISWYDNNDGTVTIHYITGLEDNKEYSITLLGL
;
A
#
# COMPACT_ATOMS: atom_id res chain seq x y z
N MET A 1 21.89 1.54 -11.99
CA MET A 1 20.68 0.69 -11.85
C MET A 1 21.05 -0.72 -12.28
N ALA A 2 20.82 -1.73 -11.43
CA ALA A 2 20.96 -3.11 -11.85
C ALA A 2 19.84 -3.43 -12.84
N SER A 3 20.16 -3.81 -14.06
CA SER A 3 19.17 -4.30 -15.03
C SER A 3 18.91 -5.78 -14.75
N LEU A 4 17.65 -6.20 -14.81
CA LEU A 4 17.31 -7.62 -14.78
C LEU A 4 17.94 -8.33 -15.98
N PRO A 5 18.43 -9.58 -15.81
CA PRO A 5 18.93 -10.37 -16.93
C PRO A 5 17.81 -10.59 -17.94
N THR A 6 18.20 -10.76 -19.23
CA THR A 6 17.23 -11.07 -20.27
C THR A 6 16.59 -12.43 -20.01
N ILE A 7 15.26 -12.49 -20.06
CA ILE A 7 14.53 -13.74 -19.89
C ILE A 7 14.86 -14.71 -21.02
N LYS A 8 15.20 -15.93 -20.68
CA LYS A 8 15.43 -17.01 -21.66
C LYS A 8 14.44 -18.14 -21.36
N ARG A 9 13.65 -18.50 -22.37
CA ARG A 9 12.82 -19.70 -22.31
C ARG A 9 13.66 -20.94 -22.43
N VAL A 10 13.36 -21.95 -21.65
CA VAL A 10 13.98 -23.29 -21.80
C VAL A 10 13.35 -23.98 -22.98
N GLN A 11 14.17 -24.39 -23.96
CA GLN A 11 13.75 -25.14 -25.13
C GLN A 11 14.24 -26.58 -25.05
N ARG A 12 13.54 -27.47 -25.77
CA ARG A 12 13.94 -28.87 -25.85
C ARG A 12 15.38 -29.04 -26.35
N SER A 13 15.82 -28.20 -27.28
CA SER A 13 17.18 -28.14 -27.78
C SER A 13 18.25 -27.81 -26.75
N ASP A 14 17.86 -27.12 -25.66
CA ASP A 14 18.77 -26.74 -24.59
C ASP A 14 19.11 -27.92 -23.65
N LEU A 15 18.34 -29.01 -23.72
CA LEU A 15 18.45 -30.17 -22.82
C LEU A 15 19.35 -31.30 -23.35
N GLY A 16 19.85 -31.19 -24.62
CA GLY A 16 20.78 -32.20 -25.22
C GLY A 16 20.09 -33.53 -25.53
N GLY A 17 20.84 -34.50 -26.07
CA GLY A 17 20.58 -35.90 -26.40
C GLY A 17 19.15 -36.50 -26.30
N ASN A 18 19.02 -37.76 -25.86
CA ASN A 18 17.74 -38.49 -25.79
C ASN A 18 16.77 -37.94 -24.74
N ILE A 19 15.89 -37.03 -25.11
CA ILE A 19 14.94 -36.41 -24.20
C ILE A 19 13.58 -37.14 -24.27
N PRO A 20 13.04 -37.59 -23.13
CA PRO A 20 11.72 -38.22 -23.06
C PRO A 20 10.60 -37.28 -23.55
N ILE A 21 9.59 -37.86 -24.20
CA ILE A 21 8.45 -37.09 -24.79
C ILE A 21 7.70 -36.27 -23.71
N TRP A 22 7.61 -36.75 -22.47
CA TRP A 22 6.90 -36.09 -21.38
C TRP A 22 7.53 -34.72 -20.99
N ILE A 23 8.78 -34.48 -21.34
CA ILE A 23 9.47 -33.20 -21.06
C ILE A 23 8.71 -32.02 -21.67
N ASP A 24 8.10 -32.18 -22.85
CA ASP A 24 7.34 -31.12 -23.52
C ASP A 24 6.16 -30.65 -22.66
N SER A 25 5.56 -31.55 -21.90
CA SER A 25 4.48 -31.23 -20.96
C SER A 25 4.96 -30.44 -19.75
N LEU A 26 6.25 -30.55 -19.38
CA LEU A 26 6.86 -29.80 -18.28
C LEU A 26 7.39 -28.45 -18.72
N LEU A 27 7.89 -28.33 -19.95
CA LEU A 27 8.51 -27.10 -20.45
C LEU A 27 7.51 -25.93 -20.50
N SER A 28 6.26 -26.19 -20.87
CA SER A 28 5.24 -25.17 -20.98
C SER A 28 4.94 -24.50 -19.62
N PRO A 29 4.53 -25.23 -18.57
CA PRO A 29 4.29 -24.63 -17.26
C PRO A 29 5.54 -24.02 -16.62
N LEU A 30 6.74 -24.61 -16.87
CA LEU A 30 7.99 -24.06 -16.37
C LEU A 30 8.30 -22.70 -16.99
N ASN A 31 8.15 -22.58 -18.31
CA ASN A 31 8.39 -21.31 -19.02
C ASN A 31 7.36 -20.25 -18.61
N GLN A 32 6.09 -20.64 -18.42
CA GLN A 32 5.07 -19.76 -17.92
C GLN A 32 5.42 -19.23 -16.53
N PHE A 33 5.83 -20.09 -15.61
CA PHE A 33 6.27 -19.70 -14.28
C PHE A 33 7.46 -18.73 -14.33
N ILE A 34 8.48 -19.02 -15.15
CA ILE A 34 9.64 -18.12 -15.34
C ILE A 34 9.22 -16.75 -15.84
N GLU A 35 8.28 -16.70 -16.79
CA GLU A 35 7.76 -15.44 -17.35
C GLU A 35 6.96 -14.65 -16.32
N GLU A 36 6.12 -15.30 -15.55
CA GLU A 36 5.33 -14.68 -14.49
C GLU A 36 6.23 -14.08 -13.40
N VAL A 37 7.23 -14.84 -12.93
CA VAL A 37 8.23 -14.37 -11.96
C VAL A 37 9.03 -13.19 -12.50
N TYR A 38 9.53 -13.30 -13.73
CA TYR A 38 10.27 -12.21 -14.39
C TYR A 38 9.40 -10.95 -14.54
N SER A 39 8.16 -11.11 -14.98
CA SER A 39 7.21 -10.01 -15.16
C SER A 39 6.91 -9.32 -13.84
N ALA A 40 6.74 -10.09 -12.76
CA ALA A 40 6.54 -9.55 -11.42
C ALA A 40 7.74 -8.69 -10.98
N PHE A 41 8.97 -9.18 -11.15
CA PHE A 41 10.17 -8.41 -10.82
C PHE A 41 10.39 -7.19 -11.72
N ASN A 42 10.06 -7.30 -13.01
CA ASN A 42 10.28 -6.22 -13.98
C ASN A 42 9.28 -5.06 -13.82
N ARG A 43 8.11 -5.32 -13.24
CA ARG A 43 7.10 -4.29 -12.97
C ARG A 43 7.37 -3.45 -11.74
N ASN A 44 8.58 -3.52 -11.16
CA ASN A 44 8.91 -2.87 -9.90
C ASN A 44 7.84 -3.20 -8.85
N LEU A 45 8.06 -4.31 -8.16
CA LEU A 45 7.21 -4.78 -7.07
C LEU A 45 6.67 -3.59 -6.26
N THR A 46 5.40 -3.25 -6.44
CA THR A 46 4.78 -2.13 -5.73
C THR A 46 4.46 -2.52 -4.28
N ILE A 47 4.39 -1.53 -3.40
CA ILE A 47 4.02 -1.76 -1.99
C ILE A 47 2.70 -2.56 -1.88
N PRO A 48 1.63 -2.28 -2.66
CA PRO A 48 0.40 -3.06 -2.59
C PRO A 48 0.54 -4.53 -2.97
N GLU A 49 1.51 -4.87 -3.81
CA GLU A 49 1.70 -6.25 -4.29
C GLU A 49 2.62 -7.08 -3.38
N ASN A 50 3.53 -6.44 -2.63
CA ASN A 50 4.57 -7.14 -1.86
C ASN A 50 4.46 -6.97 -0.35
N ILE A 51 3.87 -5.90 0.09
CA ILE A 51 3.57 -5.66 1.50
C ILE A 51 2.07 -5.70 1.61
N LYS A 52 1.53 -6.61 2.44
CA LYS A 52 0.10 -6.54 2.80
C LYS A 52 -0.14 -5.21 3.51
N GLY A 53 -0.34 -4.18 2.72
CA GLY A 53 -0.61 -2.82 3.14
C GLY A 53 -1.94 -2.31 2.60
N GLN A 54 -2.54 -1.39 3.29
CA GLN A 54 -3.74 -0.68 2.87
C GLN A 54 -3.41 0.79 2.71
N ILE A 55 -3.68 1.35 1.52
CA ILE A 55 -3.65 2.80 1.31
C ILE A 55 -5.08 3.30 1.45
N LYS A 56 -5.29 4.26 2.35
CA LYS A 56 -6.59 4.88 2.58
C LYS A 56 -6.49 6.38 2.44
N VAL A 57 -7.39 6.97 1.67
CA VAL A 57 -7.57 8.43 1.59
C VAL A 57 -8.83 8.77 2.37
N ILE A 58 -8.71 9.69 3.31
CA ILE A 58 -9.80 10.14 4.17
C ILE A 58 -9.96 11.64 4.03
N ASN A 59 -11.15 12.08 3.67
CA ASN A 59 -11.53 13.48 3.64
C ASN A 59 -12.40 13.78 4.86
N PHE A 60 -12.06 14.83 5.58
CA PHE A 60 -12.78 15.22 6.79
C PHE A 60 -12.66 16.74 7.01
N ARG A 61 -13.50 17.26 7.88
CA ARG A 61 -13.44 18.63 8.36
C ARG A 61 -13.08 18.64 9.83
N THR A 62 -12.15 19.49 10.21
CA THR A 62 -11.81 19.70 11.63
C THR A 62 -12.94 20.46 12.33
N ASP A 63 -13.13 20.18 13.60
CA ASP A 63 -14.08 20.86 14.45
C ASP A 63 -13.73 22.35 14.62
N ALA A 64 -14.73 23.19 14.91
CA ALA A 64 -14.52 24.62 15.14
C ALA A 64 -13.61 24.89 16.37
N ASN A 65 -13.50 23.92 17.28
CA ASN A 65 -12.70 23.99 18.49
C ASN A 65 -11.55 22.96 18.47
N TYR A 66 -11.05 22.63 17.29
CA TYR A 66 -9.95 21.66 17.14
C TYR A 66 -8.71 22.08 17.94
N SER A 67 -8.36 23.37 17.95
CA SER A 67 -7.25 23.92 18.75
C SER A 67 -7.38 23.64 20.25
N SER A 68 -8.59 23.43 20.76
CA SER A 68 -8.89 23.01 22.14
C SER A 68 -8.86 21.49 22.32
N LYS A 69 -8.26 20.75 21.36
CA LYS A 69 -8.18 19.28 21.31
C LYS A 69 -9.54 18.57 21.19
N ILE A 70 -10.53 19.25 20.63
CA ILE A 70 -11.81 18.65 20.27
C ILE A 70 -11.70 18.14 18.84
N PHE A 71 -11.84 16.83 18.65
CA PHE A 71 -11.75 16.18 17.36
C PHE A 71 -12.77 15.06 17.25
N THR A 72 -13.57 15.09 16.21
CA THR A 72 -14.52 14.01 15.92
C THR A 72 -13.76 12.79 15.41
N GLU A 73 -13.81 11.68 16.12
CA GLU A 73 -13.13 10.43 15.76
C GLU A 73 -13.51 9.95 14.37
N ILE A 74 -12.53 9.49 13.62
CA ILE A 74 -12.72 8.98 12.28
C ILE A 74 -12.54 7.46 12.29
N ASN A 75 -13.58 6.74 11.90
CA ASN A 75 -13.54 5.28 11.77
C ASN A 75 -13.46 4.89 10.30
N TYR A 76 -12.59 3.94 9.97
CA TYR A 76 -12.52 3.38 8.64
C TYR A 76 -12.32 1.87 8.65
N LEU A 77 -12.76 1.20 7.57
CA LEU A 77 -12.66 -0.24 7.42
C LEU A 77 -11.20 -0.66 7.16
N ASN A 78 -10.70 -1.57 7.98
CA ASN A 78 -9.44 -2.26 7.77
C ASN A 78 -9.65 -3.43 6.79
N THR A 79 -9.01 -3.35 5.61
CA THR A 79 -9.10 -4.39 4.57
C THR A 79 -7.89 -5.32 4.55
N LEU A 80 -6.98 -5.23 5.52
CA LEU A 80 -5.78 -6.06 5.58
C LEU A 80 -6.07 -7.54 5.90
N GLY A 81 -7.25 -7.84 6.44
CA GLY A 81 -7.59 -9.17 6.95
C GLY A 81 -6.80 -9.57 8.21
N ARG A 82 -6.15 -8.61 8.84
CA ARG A 82 -5.39 -8.73 10.10
C ARG A 82 -5.41 -7.41 10.83
N LYS A 83 -5.01 -7.43 12.10
CA LYS A 83 -4.85 -6.21 12.89
C LYS A 83 -3.80 -5.27 12.27
N THR A 84 -4.14 -3.99 12.15
CA THR A 84 -3.18 -2.95 11.74
C THR A 84 -2.14 -2.77 12.86
N GLN A 85 -0.87 -2.91 12.52
CA GLN A 85 0.24 -2.74 13.48
C GLN A 85 0.93 -1.39 13.34
N VAL A 86 0.91 -0.84 12.13
CA VAL A 86 1.55 0.44 11.81
C VAL A 86 0.60 1.27 10.97
N LEU A 87 0.49 2.55 11.29
CA LEU A 87 -0.24 3.54 10.51
C LEU A 87 0.69 4.72 10.21
N ILE A 88 1.00 4.89 8.93
CA ILE A 88 1.90 5.94 8.44
C ILE A 88 1.09 7.02 7.75
N VAL A 89 1.35 8.28 8.08
CA VAL A 89 0.80 9.42 7.35
C VAL A 89 1.64 9.65 6.09
N GLY A 90 1.02 9.54 4.92
CA GLY A 90 1.66 9.84 3.65
C GLY A 90 1.54 11.32 3.30
N GLN A 91 0.37 11.73 2.83
CA GLN A 91 0.10 13.11 2.45
C GLN A 91 -0.99 13.72 3.32
N VAL A 92 -0.80 14.97 3.70
CA VAL A 92 -1.82 15.81 4.32
C VAL A 92 -2.03 17.02 3.42
N LEU A 93 -3.26 17.22 2.96
CA LEU A 93 -3.63 18.32 2.09
C LEU A 93 -4.76 19.12 2.77
N ASN A 94 -4.52 20.41 3.00
CA ASN A 94 -5.59 21.34 3.34
C ASN A 94 -6.39 21.66 2.06
N ILE A 95 -7.60 21.17 1.95
CA ILE A 95 -8.45 21.38 0.78
C ILE A 95 -8.94 22.83 0.72
N THR A 96 -9.18 23.44 1.88
CA THR A 96 -9.65 24.84 1.97
C THR A 96 -8.57 25.83 1.52
N GLU A 97 -7.30 25.56 1.88
CA GLU A 97 -6.15 26.43 1.57
C GLU A 97 -4.94 25.59 1.08
N PRO A 98 -4.96 25.06 -0.16
CA PRO A 98 -3.98 24.05 -0.60
C PRO A 98 -2.51 24.48 -0.61
N LYS A 99 -2.25 25.79 -0.65
CA LYS A 99 -0.89 26.37 -0.68
C LYS A 99 -0.35 26.76 0.70
N LYS A 100 -1.19 26.67 1.72
CA LYS A 100 -0.79 27.00 3.10
C LYS A 100 0.05 25.90 3.70
N LYS A 101 1.17 26.27 4.29
CA LYS A 101 2.00 25.34 5.08
C LYS A 101 1.27 25.02 6.38
N HIS A 102 1.30 23.77 6.78
CA HIS A 102 0.80 23.31 8.08
C HIS A 102 1.95 22.72 8.92
N ASP A 103 1.73 22.56 10.21
CA ASP A 103 2.67 21.96 11.12
C ASP A 103 2.84 20.45 10.87
N ALA A 104 3.87 19.86 11.50
CA ALA A 104 4.07 18.43 11.43
C ALA A 104 2.85 17.67 11.97
N THR A 105 2.36 16.72 11.19
CA THR A 105 1.16 15.97 11.48
C THR A 105 1.52 14.61 12.07
N THR A 106 0.97 14.29 13.24
CA THR A 106 1.01 12.95 13.85
C THR A 106 -0.40 12.46 14.12
N ILE A 107 -0.57 11.14 14.16
CA ILE A 107 -1.86 10.49 14.37
C ILE A 107 -1.83 9.66 15.65
N SER A 108 -2.86 9.85 16.49
CA SER A 108 -3.22 8.93 17.57
C SER A 108 -4.35 8.03 17.08
N TRP A 109 -4.16 6.73 17.12
CA TRP A 109 -5.10 5.76 16.56
C TRP A 109 -5.07 4.43 17.32
N TYR A 110 -6.09 3.61 17.11
CA TYR A 110 -6.12 2.22 17.56
C TYR A 110 -6.94 1.34 16.63
N ASP A 111 -6.62 0.05 16.61
CA ASP A 111 -7.37 -0.97 15.88
C ASP A 111 -8.40 -1.60 16.82
N ASN A 112 -9.67 -1.57 16.43
CA ASN A 112 -10.80 -2.03 17.27
C ASN A 112 -10.89 -3.56 17.36
N ASN A 113 -10.10 -4.32 16.61
CA ASN A 113 -10.15 -5.78 16.47
C ASN A 113 -11.48 -6.31 15.90
N ASP A 114 -12.31 -5.46 15.32
CA ASP A 114 -13.58 -5.77 14.66
C ASP A 114 -13.54 -5.54 13.14
N GLY A 115 -12.34 -5.33 12.60
CA GLY A 115 -12.13 -4.94 11.20
C GLY A 115 -12.21 -3.45 10.95
N THR A 116 -12.19 -2.62 11.99
CA THR A 116 -12.15 -1.17 11.86
C THR A 116 -10.96 -0.57 12.60
N VAL A 117 -10.50 0.58 12.13
CA VAL A 117 -9.47 1.41 12.76
C VAL A 117 -10.06 2.76 13.08
N THR A 118 -9.84 3.22 14.31
CA THR A 118 -10.26 4.52 14.79
C THR A 118 -9.08 5.47 14.86
N ILE A 119 -9.20 6.61 14.21
CA ILE A 119 -8.31 7.76 14.38
C ILE A 119 -8.90 8.62 15.49
N HIS A 120 -8.21 8.66 16.60
CA HIS A 120 -8.65 9.36 17.79
C HIS A 120 -8.31 10.85 17.76
N TYR A 121 -7.13 11.18 17.22
CA TYR A 121 -6.69 12.57 17.08
C TYR A 121 -5.61 12.70 16.02
N ILE A 122 -5.57 13.85 15.35
CA ILE A 122 -4.54 14.23 14.37
C ILE A 122 -3.99 15.57 14.79
N THR A 123 -2.67 15.71 14.92
CA THR A 123 -2.01 16.99 15.26
C THR A 123 -1.70 17.84 14.03
N GLY A 124 -1.38 19.12 14.23
CA GLY A 124 -0.84 20.01 13.20
C GLY A 124 -1.87 20.55 12.21
N LEU A 125 -3.16 20.44 12.51
CA LEU A 125 -4.26 20.96 11.69
C LEU A 125 -4.79 22.28 12.27
N GLU A 126 -5.70 22.93 11.54
CA GLU A 126 -6.36 24.18 11.93
C GLU A 126 -7.85 23.97 12.17
N ASP A 127 -8.46 24.90 12.91
CA ASP A 127 -9.89 24.88 13.21
C ASP A 127 -10.73 25.07 11.94
N ASN A 128 -11.83 24.32 11.85
CA ASN A 128 -12.87 24.48 10.84
C ASN A 128 -12.38 24.47 9.39
N LYS A 129 -11.37 23.63 9.08
CA LYS A 129 -10.82 23.45 7.73
C LYS A 129 -11.07 22.04 7.21
N GLU A 130 -11.12 21.92 5.88
CA GLU A 130 -11.24 20.63 5.21
C GLU A 130 -9.86 20.07 4.85
N TYR A 131 -9.66 18.81 5.17
CA TYR A 131 -8.41 18.08 4.93
C TYR A 131 -8.65 16.78 4.18
N SER A 132 -7.66 16.43 3.36
CA SER A 132 -7.50 15.10 2.80
C SER A 132 -6.22 14.49 3.32
N ILE A 133 -6.30 13.31 3.93
CA ILE A 133 -5.15 12.58 4.45
C ILE A 133 -5.02 11.24 3.74
N THR A 134 -3.81 10.93 3.29
CA THR A 134 -3.46 9.61 2.78
C THR A 134 -2.71 8.84 3.86
N LEU A 135 -3.23 7.67 4.21
CA LEU A 135 -2.70 6.78 5.22
C LEU A 135 -2.23 5.47 4.60
N LEU A 136 -1.11 4.95 5.07
CA LEU A 136 -0.63 3.61 4.79
C LEU A 136 -0.71 2.78 6.07
N GLY A 137 -1.59 1.78 6.09
CA GLY A 137 -1.71 0.79 7.15
C GLY A 137 -0.97 -0.50 6.79
N LEU A 138 -0.23 -1.07 7.75
CA LEU A 138 0.54 -2.30 7.61
C LEU A 138 0.19 -3.32 8.70
#